data_ef8c665ce0ac3afc2a85eac283b2a6ef
#
_entry.id   ef8c665ce0ac3afc2a85eac283b2a6ef
#
_cell.length_a   1.000
_cell.length_b   1.000
_cell.length_c   1.000
_cell.angle_alpha   90.00
_cell.angle_beta   90.00
_cell.angle_gamma   90.00
#
_symmetry.space_group_name_H-M   'P 1'
#
loop_
_entity.id
_entity.type
_entity.pdbx_description
1 polymer ?
#
loop_
_entity_poly.entity_id
_entity_poly.type
_entity_poly.pdbx_seq_one_letter_code
_entity_poly.pdbx_strand_id
1 'polypeptide(L)'
;GDIPTFVELMNQRAQELGMTGTHFVNPHGLHNADHYSTARDIYRMSKQAMTHATFREIVSTGRYTVPATNLSQPRKLLNTNGLLTSAKHYGYTMDGTIGIKTGSTGEAGYCLVAAVQKKGHTLVSVVLGAQNPTDSRGNVQRKQFTGSKRLLNWGFPNFSDATLLDAETYLQELPVRFSSEASHVVVRPTRSVQVMVPGTYDPERLELRLRFHRDVASAPIEAGDVLGTVTVIYAGEEYATVDMAAVSDVSFSPFMAFVSSVNTVLGNIYVRLLLLIALVLVVVGLIRRFQERTK
;
A
#
# COMPACT_ATOMS: atom_id res chain seq x y z
N GLY A 1 29.90 -15.93 -3.66
CA GLY A 1 29.47 -14.80 -4.47
C GLY A 1 30.55 -13.71 -4.52
N ASP A 2 30.61 -13.00 -5.60
CA ASP A 2 31.51 -11.88 -5.78
C ASP A 2 30.75 -10.54 -5.66
N ILE A 3 31.50 -9.41 -5.71
CA ILE A 3 30.90 -8.08 -5.61
C ILE A 3 29.94 -7.79 -6.76
N PRO A 4 30.24 -8.09 -8.05
CA PRO A 4 29.32 -7.86 -9.14
C PRO A 4 27.96 -8.56 -8.96
N THR A 5 27.95 -9.85 -8.62
CA THR A 5 26.72 -10.61 -8.35
C THR A 5 25.91 -10.00 -7.20
N PHE A 6 26.58 -9.54 -6.15
CA PHE A 6 25.87 -8.89 -5.04
C PHE A 6 25.26 -7.53 -5.44
N VAL A 7 25.96 -6.74 -6.26
CA VAL A 7 25.46 -5.48 -6.81
C VAL A 7 24.24 -5.71 -7.72
N GLU A 8 24.25 -6.78 -8.51
CA GLU A 8 23.09 -7.17 -9.33
C GLU A 8 21.86 -7.46 -8.45
N LEU A 9 22.04 -8.23 -7.36
CA LEU A 9 20.97 -8.46 -6.37
C LEU A 9 20.47 -7.15 -5.70
N MET A 10 21.39 -6.21 -5.41
CA MET A 10 21.01 -4.88 -4.89
C MET A 10 20.13 -4.12 -5.87
N ASN A 11 20.47 -4.12 -7.16
CA ASN A 11 19.70 -3.45 -8.21
C ASN A 11 18.36 -4.14 -8.47
N GLN A 12 18.33 -5.48 -8.49
CA GLN A 12 17.08 -6.24 -8.56
C GLN A 12 16.15 -5.89 -7.39
N ARG A 13 16.70 -5.85 -6.16
CA ARG A 13 15.91 -5.49 -4.98
C ARG A 13 15.41 -4.05 -5.03
N ALA A 14 16.20 -3.12 -5.56
CA ALA A 14 15.77 -1.74 -5.79
C ALA A 14 14.56 -1.68 -6.74
N GLN A 15 14.57 -2.43 -7.84
CA GLN A 15 13.44 -2.52 -8.76
C GLN A 15 12.18 -3.10 -8.10
N GLU A 16 12.30 -4.18 -7.33
CA GLU A 16 11.20 -4.79 -6.57
C GLU A 16 10.55 -3.79 -5.58
N LEU A 17 11.35 -2.88 -5.02
CA LEU A 17 10.88 -1.82 -4.13
C LEU A 17 10.36 -0.59 -4.87
N GLY A 18 10.36 -0.61 -6.20
CA GLY A 18 9.94 0.51 -7.04
C GLY A 18 10.91 1.71 -7.02
N MET A 19 12.20 1.48 -6.73
CA MET A 19 13.25 2.51 -6.68
C MET A 19 13.75 2.83 -8.11
N THR A 20 12.92 3.45 -8.91
CA THR A 20 13.16 3.67 -10.35
C THR A 20 14.24 4.71 -10.66
N GLY A 21 14.63 5.53 -9.69
CA GLY A 21 15.70 6.53 -9.82
C GLY A 21 16.98 6.12 -9.09
N THR A 22 17.24 4.80 -8.96
CA THR A 22 18.38 4.27 -8.21
C THR A 22 19.18 3.26 -9.03
N HIS A 23 20.50 3.39 -8.97
CA HIS A 23 21.43 2.41 -9.52
C HIS A 23 22.64 2.26 -8.57
N PHE A 24 22.90 1.02 -8.17
CA PHE A 24 24.05 0.66 -7.34
C PHE A 24 25.16 0.05 -8.19
N VAL A 25 26.42 0.42 -7.92
CA VAL A 25 27.61 -0.16 -8.56
C VAL A 25 28.56 -0.79 -7.55
N ASN A 26 28.35 -0.55 -6.25
CA ASN A 26 29.15 -1.15 -5.19
C ASN A 26 28.33 -1.24 -3.88
N PRO A 27 28.69 -2.14 -2.94
CA PRO A 27 28.03 -2.27 -1.65
C PRO A 27 28.57 -1.36 -0.56
N HIS A 28 29.72 -0.74 -0.76
CA HIS A 28 30.44 0.04 0.28
C HIS A 28 30.15 1.55 0.23
N GLY A 29 29.49 2.05 -0.83
CA GLY A 29 29.04 3.44 -0.94
C GLY A 29 30.15 4.45 -1.30
N LEU A 30 31.32 4.02 -1.77
CA LEU A 30 32.30 4.93 -2.35
C LEU A 30 31.76 5.49 -3.67
N HIS A 31 32.18 6.72 -3.98
CA HIS A 31 31.72 7.44 -5.16
C HIS A 31 31.99 6.70 -6.47
N ASN A 32 30.99 6.68 -7.32
CA ASN A 32 31.07 6.32 -8.73
C ASN A 32 29.96 7.11 -9.44
N ALA A 33 30.21 7.61 -10.65
CA ALA A 33 29.27 8.43 -11.40
C ALA A 33 27.95 7.71 -11.69
N ASP A 34 28.00 6.38 -11.85
CA ASP A 34 26.83 5.54 -12.09
C ASP A 34 26.14 5.06 -10.80
N HIS A 35 26.64 5.46 -9.62
CA HIS A 35 26.07 5.14 -8.32
C HIS A 35 25.19 6.29 -7.82
N TYR A 36 23.90 6.23 -8.10
CA TYR A 36 22.97 7.31 -7.79
C TYR A 36 21.66 6.80 -7.17
N SER A 37 20.96 7.71 -6.48
CA SER A 37 19.64 7.46 -5.91
C SER A 37 18.88 8.78 -5.75
N THR A 38 17.60 8.67 -5.36
CA THR A 38 16.73 9.79 -5.03
C THR A 38 16.29 9.74 -3.56
N ALA A 39 15.88 10.89 -3.00
CA ALA A 39 15.36 10.92 -1.64
C ALA A 39 14.12 10.02 -1.47
N ARG A 40 13.26 9.92 -2.50
CA ARG A 40 12.08 9.05 -2.51
C ARG A 40 12.47 7.57 -2.48
N ASP A 41 13.47 7.18 -3.25
CA ASP A 41 13.92 5.78 -3.31
C ASP A 41 14.64 5.36 -2.03
N ILE A 42 15.47 6.23 -1.48
CA ILE A 42 16.10 6.00 -0.16
C ILE A 42 15.05 5.86 0.94
N TYR A 43 13.94 6.64 0.87
CA TYR A 43 12.81 6.44 1.77
C TYR A 43 12.18 5.05 1.60
N ARG A 44 11.92 4.58 0.36
CA ARG A 44 11.34 3.25 0.08
C ARG A 44 12.20 2.14 0.66
N MET A 45 13.51 2.20 0.40
CA MET A 45 14.48 1.25 0.96
C MET A 45 14.48 1.29 2.49
N SER A 46 14.51 2.48 3.08
CA SER A 46 14.54 2.65 4.53
C SER A 46 13.25 2.13 5.19
N LYS A 47 12.08 2.39 4.57
CA LYS A 47 10.79 1.86 5.03
C LYS A 47 10.82 0.33 5.08
N GLN A 48 11.33 -0.33 4.04
CA GLN A 48 11.48 -1.78 4.01
C GLN A 48 12.49 -2.27 5.05
N ALA A 49 13.66 -1.65 5.17
CA ALA A 49 14.68 -2.04 6.12
C ALA A 49 14.18 -1.94 7.58
N MET A 50 13.38 -0.91 7.89
CA MET A 50 12.77 -0.71 9.21
C MET A 50 11.69 -1.74 9.56
N THR A 51 11.26 -2.62 8.66
CA THR A 51 10.41 -3.77 9.02
C THR A 51 11.17 -4.88 9.74
N HIS A 52 12.51 -4.93 9.58
CA HIS A 52 13.37 -5.94 10.21
C HIS A 52 13.77 -5.53 11.63
N ALA A 53 13.46 -6.35 12.63
CA ALA A 53 13.70 -6.06 14.04
C ALA A 53 15.19 -5.81 14.34
N THR A 54 16.06 -6.69 13.87
CA THR A 54 17.53 -6.56 14.05
C THR A 54 18.08 -5.27 13.43
N PHE A 55 17.58 -4.87 12.25
CA PHE A 55 17.97 -3.61 11.64
C PHE A 55 17.58 -2.42 12.52
N ARG A 56 16.32 -2.39 13.02
CA ARG A 56 15.86 -1.34 13.94
C ARG A 56 16.71 -1.25 15.19
N GLU A 57 17.04 -2.39 15.82
CA GLU A 57 17.89 -2.46 16.99
C GLU A 57 19.27 -1.83 16.71
N ILE A 58 19.93 -2.25 15.63
CA ILE A 58 21.26 -1.75 15.28
C ILE A 58 21.24 -0.24 15.01
N VAL A 59 20.31 0.25 14.18
CA VAL A 59 20.32 1.67 13.78
C VAL A 59 19.84 2.61 14.89
N SER A 60 19.10 2.10 15.88
CA SER A 60 18.67 2.86 17.05
C SER A 60 19.69 2.81 18.20
N THR A 61 20.75 2.01 18.08
CA THR A 61 21.80 1.91 19.12
C THR A 61 22.77 3.08 19.00
N GLY A 62 22.79 3.95 20.00
CA GLY A 62 23.68 5.13 20.04
C GLY A 62 25.13 4.80 20.33
N ARG A 63 25.38 3.78 21.16
CA ARG A 63 26.72 3.31 21.56
C ARG A 63 26.70 1.80 21.72
N TYR A 64 27.75 1.14 21.28
CA TYR A 64 27.93 -0.30 21.43
C TYR A 64 29.38 -0.62 21.75
N THR A 65 29.60 -1.56 22.66
CA THR A 65 30.96 -2.06 22.95
C THR A 65 31.09 -3.46 22.39
N VAL A 66 31.90 -3.61 21.34
CA VAL A 66 32.30 -4.93 20.87
C VAL A 66 33.23 -5.53 21.92
N PRO A 67 32.91 -6.71 22.48
CA PRO A 67 33.75 -7.32 23.50
C PRO A 67 35.13 -7.72 22.96
N ALA A 68 36.09 -7.97 23.85
CA ALA A 68 37.37 -8.50 23.47
C ALA A 68 37.23 -9.88 22.80
N THR A 69 38.12 -10.15 21.88
CA THR A 69 38.32 -11.47 21.29
C THR A 69 39.74 -11.96 21.58
N ASN A 70 40.08 -13.17 21.15
CA ASN A 70 41.44 -13.66 21.23
C ASN A 70 42.45 -12.86 20.37
N LEU A 71 41.96 -12.02 19.44
CA LEU A 71 42.77 -11.26 18.49
C LEU A 71 42.63 -9.75 18.65
N SER A 72 41.69 -9.22 19.43
CA SER A 72 41.46 -7.80 19.54
C SER A 72 40.95 -7.37 20.92
N GLN A 73 41.35 -6.19 21.36
CA GLN A 73 40.83 -5.53 22.56
C GLN A 73 39.38 -5.04 22.34
N PRO A 74 38.61 -4.79 23.41
CA PRO A 74 37.27 -4.22 23.28
C PRO A 74 37.28 -2.91 22.49
N ARG A 75 36.25 -2.72 21.62
CA ARG A 75 36.11 -1.52 20.82
C ARG A 75 34.77 -0.83 21.10
N LYS A 76 34.82 0.47 21.38
CA LYS A 76 33.65 1.31 21.53
C LYS A 76 33.22 1.86 20.17
N LEU A 77 32.02 1.50 19.73
CA LEU A 77 31.42 2.05 18.53
C LEU A 77 30.44 3.17 18.91
N LEU A 78 30.49 4.27 18.19
CA LEU A 78 29.62 5.44 18.38
C LEU A 78 28.81 5.66 17.12
N ASN A 79 27.49 5.75 17.27
CA ASN A 79 26.63 6.06 16.13
C ASN A 79 26.93 7.47 15.61
N THR A 80 26.97 7.61 14.31
CA THR A 80 27.27 8.87 13.64
C THR A 80 26.05 9.77 13.44
N ASN A 81 24.83 9.26 13.72
CA ASN A 81 23.60 10.03 13.64
C ASN A 81 23.47 11.00 14.82
N GLY A 82 23.71 12.30 14.57
CA GLY A 82 23.65 13.34 15.58
C GLY A 82 22.24 13.59 16.14
N LEU A 83 21.17 13.16 15.46
CA LEU A 83 19.83 13.23 15.99
C LEU A 83 19.58 12.15 17.06
N LEU A 84 20.23 10.99 16.91
CA LEU A 84 20.08 9.86 17.82
C LEU A 84 20.93 10.05 19.10
N THR A 85 22.16 10.54 18.97
CA THR A 85 23.11 10.63 20.09
C THR A 85 24.04 11.81 19.94
N SER A 86 24.37 12.45 21.07
CA SER A 86 25.39 13.50 21.16
C SER A 86 26.82 12.95 21.20
N ALA A 87 27.02 11.63 21.15
CA ALA A 87 28.32 11.00 21.36
C ALA A 87 29.43 11.46 20.38
N LYS A 88 29.08 11.80 19.15
CA LYS A 88 29.97 12.26 18.11
C LYS A 88 29.69 13.69 17.63
N HIS A 89 28.42 14.12 17.71
CA HIS A 89 27.95 15.42 17.25
C HIS A 89 27.03 16.04 18.29
N TYR A 90 27.55 16.98 19.06
CA TYR A 90 26.83 17.64 20.14
C TYR A 90 25.77 18.65 19.63
N GLY A 91 24.62 18.76 20.33
CA GLY A 91 23.62 19.79 20.09
C GLY A 91 22.57 19.48 19.02
N TYR A 92 22.62 18.29 18.40
CA TYR A 92 21.67 17.94 17.33
C TYR A 92 20.58 16.93 17.74
N THR A 93 20.66 16.34 18.94
CA THR A 93 19.74 15.30 19.38
C THR A 93 18.27 15.72 19.23
N MET A 94 17.42 14.76 18.91
CA MET A 94 15.98 14.93 18.80
C MET A 94 15.27 13.73 19.46
N ASP A 95 14.40 14.02 20.41
CA ASP A 95 13.67 12.98 21.16
C ASP A 95 12.78 12.15 20.22
N GLY A 96 12.76 10.83 20.49
CA GLY A 96 12.05 9.87 19.68
C GLY A 96 12.82 9.39 18.44
N THR A 97 14.09 9.81 18.25
CA THR A 97 14.92 9.31 17.13
C THR A 97 15.20 7.82 17.28
N ILE A 98 14.87 7.02 16.25
CA ILE A 98 15.04 5.57 16.20
C ILE A 98 15.98 5.10 15.07
N GLY A 99 16.71 6.01 14.44
CA GLY A 99 17.68 5.70 13.37
C GLY A 99 17.82 6.84 12.37
N ILE A 100 18.39 6.65 11.17
CA ILE A 100 18.74 5.38 10.51
C ILE A 100 20.24 5.42 10.14
N LYS A 101 20.65 6.27 9.12
CA LYS A 101 22.02 6.20 8.58
C LYS A 101 22.51 7.56 8.10
N THR A 102 23.78 7.85 8.38
CA THR A 102 24.55 8.95 7.78
C THR A 102 25.39 8.45 6.61
N GLY A 103 25.75 9.34 5.72
CA GLY A 103 26.74 9.09 4.67
C GLY A 103 27.42 10.39 4.25
N SER A 104 28.64 10.31 3.73
CA SER A 104 29.32 11.47 3.10
C SER A 104 30.44 11.00 2.20
N THR A 105 30.55 11.63 1.02
CA THR A 105 31.70 11.66 0.16
C THR A 105 31.90 13.10 -0.29
N GLY A 106 33.05 13.42 -0.93
CA GLY A 106 33.30 14.76 -1.47
C GLY A 106 32.18 15.19 -2.43
N GLU A 107 31.77 14.29 -3.30
CA GLU A 107 30.82 14.51 -4.38
C GLU A 107 29.35 14.47 -3.88
N ALA A 108 29.02 13.51 -3.02
CA ALA A 108 27.67 13.36 -2.50
C ALA A 108 27.32 14.39 -1.41
N GLY A 109 28.29 15.11 -0.88
CA GLY A 109 28.10 15.97 0.29
C GLY A 109 27.71 15.14 1.54
N TYR A 110 27.03 15.77 2.48
CA TYR A 110 26.59 15.12 3.72
C TYR A 110 25.14 14.67 3.62
N CYS A 111 24.92 13.39 3.91
CA CYS A 111 23.60 12.76 3.79
C CYS A 111 23.14 12.23 5.15
N LEU A 112 21.81 12.25 5.37
CA LEU A 112 21.17 11.67 6.53
C LEU A 112 19.80 11.13 6.16
N VAL A 113 19.55 9.89 6.53
CA VAL A 113 18.20 9.36 6.71
C VAL A 113 17.93 9.28 8.19
N ALA A 114 16.91 9.96 8.67
CA ALA A 114 16.53 9.92 10.08
C ALA A 114 15.07 9.51 10.23
N ALA A 115 14.79 8.63 11.19
CA ALA A 115 13.47 8.23 11.59
C ALA A 115 13.23 8.67 13.05
N VAL A 116 12.08 9.28 13.27
CA VAL A 116 11.64 9.73 14.60
C VAL A 116 10.24 9.21 14.84
N GLN A 117 10.04 8.61 16.03
CA GLN A 117 8.73 8.10 16.47
C GLN A 117 8.18 8.95 17.60
N LYS A 118 6.97 9.47 17.44
CA LYS A 118 6.23 10.22 18.47
C LYS A 118 4.76 9.85 18.41
N LYS A 119 4.14 9.65 19.58
CA LYS A 119 2.69 9.36 19.70
C LYS A 119 2.21 8.21 18.78
N GLY A 120 3.02 7.15 18.64
CA GLY A 120 2.69 6.01 17.77
C GLY A 120 3.05 6.18 16.30
N HIS A 121 3.37 7.38 15.83
CA HIS A 121 3.71 7.67 14.43
C HIS A 121 5.20 7.75 14.21
N THR A 122 5.65 7.31 13.04
CA THR A 122 7.03 7.39 12.59
C THR A 122 7.13 8.26 11.36
N LEU A 123 7.86 9.37 11.46
CA LEU A 123 8.25 10.17 10.31
C LEU A 123 9.70 9.87 9.92
N VAL A 124 9.94 9.83 8.63
CA VAL A 124 11.28 9.65 8.05
C VAL A 124 11.64 10.88 7.25
N SER A 125 12.80 11.48 7.55
CA SER A 125 13.39 12.52 6.73
C SER A 125 14.58 11.99 5.96
N VAL A 126 14.70 12.38 4.70
CA VAL A 126 15.84 12.07 3.83
C VAL A 126 16.48 13.39 3.37
N VAL A 127 17.69 13.63 3.78
CA VAL A 127 18.49 14.80 3.37
C VAL A 127 19.72 14.29 2.63
N LEU A 128 19.86 14.69 1.37
CA LEU A 128 20.98 14.35 0.50
C LEU A 128 21.71 15.62 0.08
N GLY A 129 23.01 15.53 -0.16
CA GLY A 129 23.81 16.61 -0.73
C GLY A 129 23.99 17.84 0.16
N ALA A 130 23.81 17.71 1.48
CA ALA A 130 23.97 18.86 2.36
C ALA A 130 25.44 19.36 2.39
N GLN A 131 25.60 20.68 2.32
CA GLN A 131 26.88 21.34 2.53
C GLN A 131 27.00 21.73 3.98
N ASN A 132 28.17 21.47 4.58
CA ASN A 132 28.46 21.80 5.97
C ASN A 132 29.44 22.98 6.06
N PRO A 133 28.98 24.24 5.92
CA PRO A 133 29.86 25.40 6.00
C PRO A 133 30.44 25.56 7.40
N THR A 134 31.65 26.07 7.46
CA THR A 134 32.30 26.51 8.71
C THR A 134 31.98 27.99 8.92
N ASP A 135 31.52 28.35 10.10
CA ASP A 135 31.26 29.74 10.44
C ASP A 135 32.59 30.52 10.74
N SER A 136 32.49 31.83 10.96
CA SER A 136 33.64 32.68 11.25
C SER A 136 34.38 32.34 12.55
N ARG A 137 33.78 31.49 13.40
CA ARG A 137 34.38 31.01 14.67
C ARG A 137 34.96 29.60 14.53
N GLY A 138 35.00 29.04 13.32
CA GLY A 138 35.51 27.69 13.06
C GLY A 138 34.52 26.55 13.35
N ASN A 139 33.25 26.84 13.68
CA ASN A 139 32.28 25.79 13.95
C ASN A 139 31.65 25.25 12.66
N VAL A 140 31.68 23.94 12.48
CA VAL A 140 31.08 23.29 11.34
C VAL A 140 29.54 23.15 11.54
N GLN A 141 28.79 23.82 10.68
CA GLN A 141 27.30 23.70 10.67
C GLN A 141 26.88 22.44 9.94
N ARG A 142 26.37 21.47 10.68
CA ARG A 142 25.97 20.17 10.09
C ARG A 142 24.55 20.23 9.56
N LYS A 143 24.41 20.72 8.32
CA LYS A 143 23.13 21.00 7.66
C LYS A 143 22.26 19.76 7.48
N GLN A 144 22.84 18.57 7.32
CA GLN A 144 22.06 17.33 7.27
C GLN A 144 21.27 17.07 8.56
N PHE A 145 21.81 17.43 9.73
CA PHE A 145 21.12 17.28 11.01
C PHE A 145 20.07 18.39 11.23
N THR A 146 20.47 19.65 11.00
CA THR A 146 19.53 20.78 11.17
C THR A 146 18.40 20.73 10.14
N GLY A 147 18.67 20.34 8.90
CA GLY A 147 17.67 20.11 7.86
C GLY A 147 16.67 19.02 8.23
N SER A 148 17.16 17.85 8.67
CA SER A 148 16.31 16.78 9.14
C SER A 148 15.42 17.18 10.33
N LYS A 149 16.00 17.86 11.35
CA LYS A 149 15.21 18.39 12.49
C LYS A 149 14.11 19.35 12.03
N ARG A 150 14.44 20.25 11.09
CA ARG A 150 13.46 21.20 10.55
C ARG A 150 12.32 20.49 9.83
N LEU A 151 12.62 19.51 8.97
CA LEU A 151 11.61 18.70 8.27
C LEU A 151 10.71 17.92 9.26
N LEU A 152 11.32 17.25 10.24
CA LEU A 152 10.59 16.44 11.22
C LEU A 152 9.75 17.32 12.17
N ASN A 153 10.28 18.46 12.64
CA ASN A 153 9.53 19.40 13.46
C ASN A 153 8.39 20.06 12.68
N TRP A 154 8.55 20.25 11.37
CA TRP A 154 7.45 20.69 10.52
C TRP A 154 6.44 19.56 10.31
N GLY A 155 6.89 18.32 10.08
CA GLY A 155 6.03 17.19 9.76
C GLY A 155 5.04 16.87 10.90
N PHE A 156 5.52 16.66 12.12
CA PHE A 156 4.66 16.20 13.21
C PHE A 156 3.40 17.06 13.47
N PRO A 157 3.44 18.41 13.47
CA PRO A 157 2.25 19.23 13.65
C PRO A 157 1.44 19.42 12.35
N ASN A 158 2.00 19.12 11.18
CA ASN A 158 1.34 19.34 9.90
C ASN A 158 0.74 18.05 9.28
N PHE A 159 0.68 16.98 10.06
CA PHE A 159 -0.03 15.75 9.69
C PHE A 159 -0.95 15.37 10.83
N SER A 160 -2.14 14.90 10.52
CA SER A 160 -3.13 14.42 11.49
C SER A 160 -3.51 12.98 11.19
N ASP A 161 -3.90 12.25 12.25
CA ASP A 161 -4.51 10.93 12.12
C ASP A 161 -5.86 11.04 11.44
N ALA A 162 -6.11 10.16 10.49
CA ALA A 162 -7.40 10.03 9.84
C ALA A 162 -7.76 8.54 9.67
N THR A 163 -9.00 8.20 9.98
CA THR A 163 -9.61 6.96 9.55
C THR A 163 -10.26 7.22 8.20
N LEU A 164 -9.59 6.82 7.12
CA LEU A 164 -10.08 7.02 5.76
C LEU A 164 -11.17 6.01 5.39
N LEU A 165 -11.13 4.84 6.01
CA LEU A 165 -12.12 3.78 5.81
C LEU A 165 -12.26 3.00 7.10
N ASP A 166 -13.50 2.81 7.55
CA ASP A 166 -13.79 1.99 8.72
C ASP A 166 -14.29 0.62 8.26
N ALA A 167 -13.85 -0.47 8.90
CA ALA A 167 -14.25 -1.84 8.60
C ALA A 167 -15.76 -2.08 8.79
N GLU A 168 -16.42 -1.30 9.63
CA GLU A 168 -17.87 -1.40 9.85
C GLU A 168 -18.71 -0.56 8.87
N THR A 169 -18.06 0.17 7.94
CA THR A 169 -18.77 0.97 6.94
C THR A 169 -19.42 0.08 5.89
N TYR A 170 -20.71 0.17 5.74
CA TYR A 170 -21.41 -0.41 4.59
C TYR A 170 -21.12 0.40 3.34
N LEU A 171 -20.54 -0.24 2.33
CA LEU A 171 -20.06 0.45 1.13
C LEU A 171 -21.12 0.48 0.03
N GLN A 172 -21.64 -0.69 -0.32
CA GLN A 172 -22.59 -0.84 -1.42
C GLN A 172 -23.34 -2.16 -1.32
N GLU A 173 -24.50 -2.23 -1.97
CA GLU A 173 -25.25 -3.46 -2.23
C GLU A 173 -24.85 -4.02 -3.60
N LEU A 174 -24.54 -5.31 -3.66
CA LEU A 174 -24.28 -6.05 -4.88
C LEU A 174 -25.46 -6.94 -5.22
N PRO A 175 -26.03 -6.87 -6.44
CA PRO A 175 -27.12 -7.76 -6.85
C PRO A 175 -26.71 -9.23 -6.76
N VAL A 176 -27.66 -10.08 -6.30
CA VAL A 176 -27.48 -11.53 -6.17
C VAL A 176 -28.50 -12.27 -7.01
N ARG A 177 -28.08 -13.30 -7.72
CA ARG A 177 -28.94 -14.24 -8.43
C ARG A 177 -28.92 -15.63 -7.78
N PHE A 178 -29.92 -16.43 -8.07
CA PHE A 178 -30.12 -17.79 -7.57
C PHE A 178 -30.40 -17.84 -6.06
N SER A 179 -30.97 -16.77 -5.50
CA SER A 179 -31.50 -16.76 -4.14
C SER A 179 -33.01 -16.35 -4.18
N SER A 180 -33.79 -16.91 -3.29
CA SER A 180 -35.18 -16.51 -3.04
C SER A 180 -35.32 -15.63 -1.79
N GLU A 181 -34.29 -15.54 -0.98
CA GLU A 181 -34.27 -14.82 0.31
C GLU A 181 -33.78 -13.39 0.14
N ALA A 182 -32.79 -13.18 -0.72
CA ALA A 182 -32.20 -11.87 -0.94
C ALA A 182 -31.91 -11.62 -2.42
N SER A 183 -32.23 -10.43 -2.90
CA SER A 183 -31.89 -9.94 -4.24
C SER A 183 -30.55 -9.19 -4.28
N HIS A 184 -30.01 -8.81 -3.11
CA HIS A 184 -28.75 -8.08 -2.95
C HIS A 184 -28.00 -8.57 -1.71
N VAL A 185 -26.70 -8.41 -1.69
CA VAL A 185 -25.83 -8.60 -0.53
C VAL A 185 -25.07 -7.32 -0.26
N VAL A 186 -25.03 -6.91 1.00
CA VAL A 186 -24.24 -5.75 1.44
C VAL A 186 -22.79 -6.14 1.58
N VAL A 187 -21.86 -5.30 1.13
CA VAL A 187 -20.42 -5.49 1.32
C VAL A 187 -19.85 -4.44 2.25
N ARG A 188 -18.85 -4.85 3.03
CA ARG A 188 -18.04 -3.98 3.89
C ARG A 188 -16.54 -4.26 3.71
N PRO A 189 -15.66 -3.32 4.08
CA PRO A 189 -14.23 -3.55 4.05
C PRO A 189 -13.83 -4.64 5.05
N THR A 190 -12.82 -5.43 4.73
CA THR A 190 -12.29 -6.47 5.64
C THR A 190 -11.42 -5.89 6.77
N ARG A 191 -10.99 -4.64 6.64
CA ARG A 191 -10.20 -3.91 7.65
C ARG A 191 -10.36 -2.40 7.51
N SER A 192 -10.14 -1.68 8.59
CA SER A 192 -10.04 -0.21 8.56
C SER A 192 -8.73 0.27 7.94
N VAL A 193 -8.75 1.48 7.37
CA VAL A 193 -7.59 2.21 6.86
C VAL A 193 -7.38 3.46 7.70
N GLN A 194 -6.40 3.40 8.60
CA GLN A 194 -5.98 4.51 9.45
C GLN A 194 -4.60 4.97 9.01
N VAL A 195 -4.47 6.26 8.72
CA VAL A 195 -3.25 6.86 8.16
C VAL A 195 -3.04 8.28 8.69
N MET A 196 -1.82 8.78 8.53
CA MET A 196 -1.55 10.21 8.69
C MET A 196 -1.77 10.93 7.35
N VAL A 197 -2.58 11.97 7.36
CA VAL A 197 -2.86 12.82 6.20
C VAL A 197 -2.27 14.22 6.40
N PRO A 198 -1.89 14.92 5.32
CA PRO A 198 -1.42 16.30 5.41
C PRO A 198 -2.53 17.23 5.89
N GLY A 199 -2.22 18.09 6.87
CA GLY A 199 -3.14 19.03 7.46
C GLY A 199 -4.19 18.39 8.35
N THR A 200 -5.37 18.99 8.43
CA THR A 200 -6.56 18.42 9.07
C THR A 200 -7.29 17.55 8.07
N TYR A 201 -7.81 16.42 8.52
CA TYR A 201 -8.63 15.55 7.66
C TYR A 201 -9.87 16.28 7.13
N ASP A 202 -10.09 16.19 5.84
CA ASP A 202 -11.21 16.76 5.11
C ASP A 202 -11.94 15.64 4.35
N PRO A 203 -13.15 15.25 4.78
CA PRO A 203 -13.92 14.19 4.12
C PRO A 203 -14.19 14.43 2.63
N GLU A 204 -14.28 15.70 2.19
CA GLU A 204 -14.55 16.03 0.77
C GLU A 204 -13.40 15.63 -0.18
N ARG A 205 -12.22 15.39 0.38
CA ARG A 205 -11.04 14.94 -0.37
C ARG A 205 -10.87 13.43 -0.42
N LEU A 206 -11.80 12.68 0.21
CA LEU A 206 -11.81 11.23 0.19
C LEU A 206 -12.57 10.71 -1.02
N GLU A 207 -11.94 9.85 -1.80
CA GLU A 207 -12.54 9.09 -2.90
C GLU A 207 -12.40 7.59 -2.58
N LEU A 208 -13.51 6.86 -2.65
CA LEU A 208 -13.53 5.41 -2.54
C LEU A 208 -13.86 4.82 -3.91
N ARG A 209 -12.92 4.08 -4.49
CA ARG A 209 -13.10 3.44 -5.79
C ARG A 209 -13.34 1.93 -5.60
N LEU A 210 -14.60 1.51 -5.78
CA LEU A 210 -15.01 0.14 -5.64
C LEU A 210 -14.81 -0.62 -6.95
N ARG A 211 -14.32 -1.86 -6.86
CA ARG A 211 -14.18 -2.78 -7.97
C ARG A 211 -14.65 -4.16 -7.55
N PHE A 212 -15.77 -4.60 -8.09
CA PHE A 212 -16.31 -5.93 -7.85
C PHE A 212 -15.65 -6.97 -8.76
N HIS A 213 -15.56 -8.21 -8.31
CA HIS A 213 -15.13 -9.34 -9.12
C HIS A 213 -16.12 -9.67 -10.23
N ARG A 214 -17.43 -9.40 -9.97
CA ARG A 214 -18.54 -9.55 -10.91
C ARG A 214 -19.60 -8.49 -10.62
N ASP A 215 -20.30 -8.03 -11.63
CA ASP A 215 -21.39 -7.05 -11.47
C ASP A 215 -22.60 -7.63 -10.73
N VAL A 216 -22.76 -8.96 -10.76
CA VAL A 216 -23.82 -9.72 -10.07
C VAL A 216 -23.20 -10.92 -9.40
N ALA A 217 -23.35 -11.04 -8.10
CA ALA A 217 -22.94 -12.22 -7.34
C ALA A 217 -23.91 -13.39 -7.59
N SER A 218 -23.47 -14.61 -7.27
CA SER A 218 -24.29 -15.81 -7.40
C SER A 218 -24.32 -16.54 -6.06
N ALA A 219 -25.52 -16.81 -5.54
CA ALA A 219 -25.68 -17.64 -4.35
C ALA A 219 -25.19 -19.09 -4.63
N PRO A 220 -24.70 -19.82 -3.61
CA PRO A 220 -24.60 -19.40 -2.22
C PRO A 220 -23.45 -18.40 -1.99
N ILE A 221 -23.62 -17.54 -0.98
CA ILE A 221 -22.61 -16.60 -0.50
C ILE A 221 -22.54 -16.79 1.02
N GLU A 222 -21.34 -16.87 1.58
CA GLU A 222 -21.14 -16.94 3.01
C GLU A 222 -20.67 -15.55 3.53
N ALA A 223 -21.07 -15.22 4.75
CA ALA A 223 -20.57 -14.01 5.40
C ALA A 223 -19.05 -14.05 5.50
N GLY A 224 -18.37 -13.02 4.99
CA GLY A 224 -16.90 -12.98 4.87
C GLY A 224 -16.37 -13.31 3.48
N ASP A 225 -17.19 -13.82 2.55
CA ASP A 225 -16.77 -14.04 1.17
C ASP A 225 -16.31 -12.73 0.52
N VAL A 226 -15.12 -12.73 -0.07
CA VAL A 226 -14.56 -11.56 -0.75
C VAL A 226 -15.20 -11.40 -2.13
N LEU A 227 -15.96 -10.31 -2.31
CA LEU A 227 -16.70 -10.02 -3.53
C LEU A 227 -16.07 -8.93 -4.40
N GLY A 228 -15.03 -8.26 -3.90
CA GLY A 228 -14.34 -7.20 -4.62
C GLY A 228 -13.31 -6.49 -3.77
N THR A 229 -12.84 -5.34 -4.25
CA THR A 229 -11.86 -4.49 -3.56
C THR A 229 -12.34 -3.03 -3.56
N VAL A 230 -11.97 -2.28 -2.52
CA VAL A 230 -12.10 -0.83 -2.45
C VAL A 230 -10.72 -0.19 -2.39
N THR A 231 -10.44 0.72 -3.31
CA THR A 231 -9.23 1.55 -3.29
C THR A 231 -9.55 2.86 -2.60
N VAL A 232 -8.79 3.17 -1.56
CA VAL A 232 -8.92 4.38 -0.75
C VAL A 232 -7.95 5.43 -1.28
N ILE A 233 -8.49 6.53 -1.80
CA ILE A 233 -7.75 7.64 -2.38
C ILE A 233 -8.07 8.89 -1.55
N TYR A 234 -7.04 9.60 -1.10
CA TYR A 234 -7.22 10.85 -0.38
C TYR A 234 -6.36 11.95 -1.00
N ALA A 235 -6.98 13.07 -1.33
CA ALA A 235 -6.30 14.20 -1.97
C ALA A 235 -5.55 13.83 -3.27
N GLY A 236 -6.06 12.84 -4.02
CA GLY A 236 -5.47 12.35 -5.27
C GLY A 236 -4.35 11.31 -5.10
N GLU A 237 -3.97 10.97 -3.87
CA GLU A 237 -2.96 9.92 -3.57
C GLU A 237 -3.65 8.64 -3.09
N GLU A 238 -3.23 7.50 -3.62
CA GLU A 238 -3.73 6.18 -3.21
C GLU A 238 -3.03 5.73 -1.92
N TYR A 239 -3.82 5.45 -0.87
CA TYR A 239 -3.32 5.03 0.43
C TYR A 239 -3.39 3.53 0.66
N ALA A 240 -4.46 2.88 0.20
CA ALA A 240 -4.62 1.44 0.36
C ALA A 240 -5.65 0.88 -0.61
N THR A 241 -5.51 -0.41 -0.93
CA THR A 241 -6.58 -1.25 -1.48
C THR A 241 -6.93 -2.31 -0.45
N VAL A 242 -8.23 -2.48 -0.18
CA VAL A 242 -8.78 -3.37 0.85
C VAL A 242 -9.84 -4.26 0.22
N ASP A 243 -9.87 -5.52 0.60
CA ASP A 243 -10.91 -6.45 0.17
C ASP A 243 -12.27 -6.04 0.76
N MET A 244 -13.33 -6.26 -0.03
CA MET A 244 -14.72 -6.08 0.39
C MET A 244 -15.37 -7.46 0.54
N ALA A 245 -15.92 -7.73 1.72
CA ALA A 245 -16.55 -8.98 2.06
C ALA A 245 -18.07 -8.86 2.26
N ALA A 246 -18.78 -9.94 1.98
CA ALA A 246 -20.21 -10.06 2.27
C ALA A 246 -20.46 -9.92 3.77
N VAL A 247 -21.51 -9.17 4.14
CA VAL A 247 -21.91 -8.96 5.54
C VAL A 247 -22.74 -10.13 6.06
N SER A 248 -23.50 -10.80 5.19
CA SER A 248 -24.43 -11.86 5.56
C SER A 248 -24.40 -13.02 4.57
N ASP A 249 -24.84 -14.17 5.04
CA ASP A 249 -25.08 -15.34 4.20
C ASP A 249 -26.23 -15.08 3.22
N VAL A 250 -26.17 -15.69 2.03
CA VAL A 250 -27.24 -15.72 1.06
C VAL A 250 -27.38 -17.14 0.52
N SER A 251 -28.50 -17.78 0.84
CA SER A 251 -28.74 -19.18 0.49
C SER A 251 -29.04 -19.37 -1.00
N PHE A 252 -28.58 -20.50 -1.55
CA PHE A 252 -28.88 -20.89 -2.93
C PHE A 252 -30.31 -21.45 -3.05
N SER A 253 -31.03 -20.99 -4.07
CA SER A 253 -32.37 -21.48 -4.41
C SER A 253 -32.36 -22.24 -5.74
N PRO A 254 -32.55 -23.58 -5.74
CA PRO A 254 -32.65 -24.36 -6.98
C PRO A 254 -33.80 -23.87 -7.89
N PHE A 255 -34.89 -23.42 -7.29
CA PHE A 255 -36.03 -22.87 -8.02
C PHE A 255 -35.66 -21.59 -8.79
N MET A 256 -34.96 -20.65 -8.12
CA MET A 256 -34.53 -19.41 -8.78
C MET A 256 -33.47 -19.66 -9.85
N ALA A 257 -32.58 -20.65 -9.64
CA ALA A 257 -31.65 -21.08 -10.67
C ALA A 257 -32.37 -21.67 -11.90
N PHE A 258 -33.42 -22.49 -11.69
CA PHE A 258 -34.24 -22.99 -12.78
C PHE A 258 -34.98 -21.86 -13.51
N VAL A 259 -35.63 -20.95 -12.81
CA VAL A 259 -36.31 -19.79 -13.41
C VAL A 259 -35.33 -18.93 -14.22
N SER A 260 -34.15 -18.67 -13.70
CA SER A 260 -33.08 -17.93 -14.41
C SER A 260 -32.64 -18.64 -15.70
N SER A 261 -32.52 -19.98 -15.66
CA SER A 261 -32.17 -20.79 -16.82
C SER A 261 -33.29 -20.73 -17.90
N VAL A 262 -34.54 -20.86 -17.48
CA VAL A 262 -35.68 -20.72 -18.38
C VAL A 262 -35.72 -19.33 -19.01
N ASN A 263 -35.56 -18.28 -18.22
CA ASN A 263 -35.54 -16.92 -18.71
C ASN A 263 -34.36 -16.66 -19.70
N THR A 264 -33.20 -17.26 -19.48
CA THR A 264 -32.08 -17.18 -20.40
C THR A 264 -32.39 -17.86 -21.73
N VAL A 265 -33.01 -19.05 -21.68
CA VAL A 265 -33.42 -19.77 -22.90
C VAL A 265 -34.50 -18.99 -23.65
N LEU A 266 -35.55 -18.54 -22.96
CA LEU A 266 -36.64 -17.75 -23.55
C LEU A 266 -36.17 -16.34 -23.98
N GLY A 267 -35.09 -15.83 -23.39
CA GLY A 267 -34.44 -14.57 -23.79
C GLY A 267 -33.73 -14.65 -25.15
N ASN A 268 -33.37 -15.86 -25.58
CA ASN A 268 -32.68 -16.06 -26.85
C ASN A 268 -33.61 -15.81 -28.04
N ILE A 269 -33.25 -14.92 -28.95
CA ILE A 269 -34.07 -14.53 -30.09
C ILE A 269 -34.40 -15.72 -31.00
N TYR A 270 -33.50 -16.67 -31.16
CA TYR A 270 -33.75 -17.88 -31.95
C TYR A 270 -34.77 -18.80 -31.36
N VAL A 271 -34.77 -18.94 -30.02
CA VAL A 271 -35.79 -19.72 -29.29
C VAL A 271 -37.14 -19.06 -29.42
N ARG A 272 -37.22 -17.73 -29.26
CA ARG A 272 -38.48 -16.99 -29.47
C ARG A 272 -39.03 -17.16 -30.88
N LEU A 273 -38.18 -17.09 -31.93
CA LEU A 273 -38.56 -17.31 -33.30
C LEU A 273 -39.06 -18.75 -33.52
N LEU A 274 -38.36 -19.75 -32.96
CA LEU A 274 -38.80 -21.16 -33.02
C LEU A 274 -40.15 -21.36 -32.39
N LEU A 275 -40.38 -20.80 -31.20
CA LEU A 275 -41.66 -20.88 -30.49
C LEU A 275 -42.77 -20.18 -31.27
N LEU A 276 -42.49 -19.04 -31.90
CA LEU A 276 -43.43 -18.33 -32.75
C LEU A 276 -43.82 -19.16 -33.97
N ILE A 277 -42.85 -19.77 -34.67
CA ILE A 277 -43.09 -20.67 -35.79
C ILE A 277 -43.94 -21.88 -35.37
N ALA A 278 -43.59 -22.49 -34.23
CA ALA A 278 -44.37 -23.63 -33.71
C ALA A 278 -45.79 -23.22 -33.37
N LEU A 279 -46.00 -22.03 -32.78
CA LEU A 279 -47.35 -21.50 -32.50
C LEU A 279 -48.15 -21.30 -33.78
N VAL A 280 -47.54 -20.70 -34.80
CA VAL A 280 -48.21 -20.50 -36.12
C VAL A 280 -48.56 -21.82 -36.76
N LEU A 281 -47.70 -22.82 -36.72
CA LEU A 281 -48.01 -24.17 -37.24
C LEU A 281 -49.16 -24.84 -36.52
N VAL A 282 -49.22 -24.72 -35.18
CA VAL A 282 -50.34 -25.24 -34.35
C VAL A 282 -51.65 -24.54 -34.74
N VAL A 283 -51.67 -23.21 -34.82
CA VAL A 283 -52.85 -22.43 -35.25
C VAL A 283 -53.32 -22.81 -36.63
N VAL A 284 -52.41 -22.92 -37.63
CA VAL A 284 -52.75 -23.37 -38.98
C VAL A 284 -53.32 -24.79 -38.97
N GLY A 285 -52.73 -25.70 -38.14
CA GLY A 285 -53.22 -27.06 -38.00
C GLY A 285 -54.65 -27.12 -37.40
N LEU A 286 -54.91 -26.28 -36.40
CA LEU A 286 -56.25 -26.17 -35.80
C LEU A 286 -57.30 -25.62 -36.80
N ILE A 287 -56.93 -24.59 -37.55
CA ILE A 287 -57.81 -24.01 -38.59
C ILE A 287 -58.14 -25.08 -39.67
N ARG A 288 -57.14 -25.83 -40.14
CA ARG A 288 -57.34 -26.91 -41.11
C ARG A 288 -58.30 -27.99 -40.58
N ARG A 289 -58.10 -28.44 -39.34
CA ARG A 289 -58.98 -29.43 -38.71
C ARG A 289 -60.42 -28.94 -38.51
N PHE A 290 -60.58 -27.64 -38.23
CA PHE A 290 -61.88 -27.02 -38.13
C PHE A 290 -62.58 -26.96 -39.48
N GLN A 291 -61.88 -26.60 -40.55
CA GLN A 291 -62.42 -26.58 -41.92
C GLN A 291 -62.77 -27.97 -42.45
N GLU A 292 -62.08 -29.04 -42.05
CA GLU A 292 -62.37 -30.43 -42.39
C GLU A 292 -63.60 -30.99 -41.64
N ARG A 293 -63.99 -30.45 -40.48
CA ARG A 293 -65.16 -30.84 -39.70
C ARG A 293 -66.47 -30.11 -40.13
N THR A 294 -66.32 -29.04 -40.85
CA THR A 294 -67.40 -28.22 -41.37
C THR A 294 -67.78 -28.50 -42.85
N LYS A 295 -67.04 -29.43 -43.45
CA LYS A 295 -67.44 -30.09 -44.70
C LYS A 295 -68.00 -31.44 -44.43
#